data_c3ecf364a3e14bcf4ff2b11b512cc22f
#
_entry.id   c3ecf364a3e14bcf4ff2b11b512cc22f
#
_cell.length_a   1.000
_cell.length_b   1.000
_cell.length_c   1.000
_cell.angle_alpha   90.00
_cell.angle_beta   90.00
_cell.angle_gamma   90.00
#
_symmetry.space_group_name_H-M   'P 1'
#
loop_
_entity.id
_entity.type
_entity.pdbx_description
1 polymer ?
#
loop_
_entity_poly.entity_id
_entity_poly.type
_entity_poly.pdbx_seq_one_letter_code
_entity_poly.pdbx_strand_id
1 'polypeptide(L)'
;MNILVTGSNGQLGNEMRIKSLGSTDRYIFTDVVEASPESIAMLHKLAGDKVDVSTVKLDITDLDAVRSMVRENNVNAIVNCAAYTNVDAAESNQELAELLNAKAPQNLATAMKEAGGLLIHISTDYVFGQEPYNTPCREDQKGTPTGVYGLTKLHGEQNILASGCRYVIIRTA
;
A
#
# COMPACT_ATOMS: atom_id res chain seq x y z
N MET A 1 16.28 -9.87 1.01
CA MET A 1 15.51 -9.35 -0.17
C MET A 1 15.59 -7.83 -0.21
N ASN A 2 15.24 -7.21 -1.36
CA ASN A 2 15.01 -5.77 -1.44
C ASN A 2 13.50 -5.52 -1.41
N ILE A 3 13.02 -4.84 -0.38
CA ILE A 3 11.60 -4.62 -0.10
C ILE A 3 11.30 -3.12 -0.23
N LEU A 4 10.42 -2.77 -1.13
CA LEU A 4 9.91 -1.40 -1.29
C LEU A 4 8.63 -1.24 -0.47
N VAL A 5 8.57 -0.23 0.39
CA VAL A 5 7.39 0.11 1.19
C VAL A 5 6.86 1.44 0.70
N THR A 6 5.63 1.46 0.18
CA THR A 6 4.96 2.69 -0.25
C THR A 6 4.03 3.22 0.83
N GLY A 7 3.77 4.53 0.85
CA GLY A 7 3.01 5.15 1.94
C GLY A 7 3.73 5.04 3.29
N SER A 8 5.04 5.14 3.26
CA SER A 8 5.91 4.85 4.40
C SER A 8 5.80 5.84 5.55
N ASN A 9 5.20 7.01 5.31
CA ASN A 9 4.97 8.03 6.33
C ASN A 9 3.59 7.90 7.00
N GLY A 10 2.76 6.95 6.53
CA GLY A 10 1.51 6.58 7.18
C GLY A 10 1.71 5.67 8.39
N GLN A 11 0.61 5.33 9.07
CA GLN A 11 0.64 4.51 10.30
C GLN A 11 1.32 3.16 10.07
N LEU A 12 0.86 2.38 9.09
CA LEU A 12 1.44 1.06 8.80
C LEU A 12 2.87 1.15 8.26
N GLY A 13 3.16 2.17 7.43
CA GLY A 13 4.51 2.41 6.94
C GLY A 13 5.52 2.66 8.05
N ASN A 14 5.14 3.42 9.08
CA ASN A 14 5.95 3.66 10.26
C ASN A 14 6.18 2.37 11.07
N GLU A 15 5.15 1.51 11.22
CA GLU A 15 5.33 0.18 11.83
C GLU A 15 6.30 -0.71 11.04
N MET A 16 6.27 -0.63 9.71
CA MET A 16 7.22 -1.34 8.86
C MET A 16 8.66 -0.85 9.08
N ARG A 17 8.89 0.47 9.32
CA ARG A 17 10.20 1.01 9.71
C ARG A 17 10.69 0.38 11.02
N ILE A 18 9.84 0.31 12.03
CA ILE A 18 10.18 -0.29 13.34
C ILE A 18 10.50 -1.78 13.16
N LYS A 19 9.70 -2.51 12.42
CA LYS A 19 9.90 -3.95 12.18
C LYS A 19 11.15 -4.25 11.35
N SER A 20 11.60 -3.32 10.50
CA SER A 20 12.81 -3.49 9.70
C SER A 20 14.10 -3.57 10.53
N LEU A 21 14.12 -3.04 11.77
CA LEU A 21 15.29 -2.99 12.65
C LEU A 21 15.92 -4.36 12.97
N GLY A 22 15.13 -5.42 12.98
CA GLY A 22 15.61 -6.78 13.25
C GLY A 22 15.80 -7.62 11.98
N SER A 23 15.60 -7.04 10.80
CA SER A 23 15.65 -7.77 9.53
C SER A 23 17.04 -7.72 8.89
N THR A 24 17.37 -8.79 8.17
CA THR A 24 18.53 -8.83 7.26
C THR A 24 18.19 -8.36 5.84
N ASP A 25 16.91 -8.07 5.57
CA ASP A 25 16.44 -7.55 4.30
C ASP A 25 16.72 -6.05 4.18
N ARG A 26 16.93 -5.57 2.95
CA ARG A 26 17.05 -4.14 2.66
C ARG A 26 15.66 -3.57 2.42
N TYR A 27 15.30 -2.55 3.19
CA TYR A 27 14.06 -1.81 3.02
C TYR A 27 14.32 -0.48 2.32
N ILE A 28 13.36 -0.07 1.48
CA ILE A 28 13.34 1.22 0.79
C ILE A 28 11.97 1.84 1.11
N PHE A 29 11.99 2.88 1.91
CA PHE A 29 10.77 3.56 2.36
C PHE A 29 10.44 4.71 1.43
N THR A 30 9.24 4.69 0.82
CA THR A 30 8.83 5.67 -0.18
C THR A 30 7.48 6.30 0.14
N ASP A 31 7.37 7.58 -0.18
CA ASP A 31 6.13 8.36 -0.08
C ASP A 31 6.17 9.52 -1.09
N VAL A 32 5.06 10.21 -1.30
CA VAL A 32 5.00 11.43 -2.13
C VAL A 32 5.52 12.65 -1.39
N VAL A 33 5.57 12.60 -0.06
CA VAL A 33 6.09 13.66 0.83
C VAL A 33 7.14 13.10 1.76
N GLU A 34 7.99 13.97 2.28
CA GLU A 34 8.93 13.61 3.35
C GLU A 34 8.21 13.41 4.69
N ALA A 35 8.80 12.63 5.59
CA ALA A 35 8.29 12.46 6.94
C ALA A 35 8.35 13.79 7.71
N SER A 36 7.28 14.12 8.45
CA SER A 36 7.29 15.32 9.27
C SER A 36 8.25 15.22 10.45
N PRO A 37 8.80 16.34 10.95
CA PRO A 37 9.67 16.35 12.14
C PRO A 37 9.01 15.66 13.33
N GLU A 38 7.70 15.82 13.52
CA GLU A 38 6.93 15.21 14.61
C GLU A 38 6.87 13.68 14.44
N SER A 39 6.66 13.19 13.22
CA SER A 39 6.67 11.75 12.90
C SER A 39 8.05 11.14 13.15
N ILE A 40 9.11 11.83 12.73
CA ILE A 40 10.50 11.42 12.98
C ILE A 40 10.80 11.33 14.48
N ALA A 41 10.44 12.39 15.24
CA ALA A 41 10.64 12.41 16.69
C ALA A 41 9.88 11.28 17.39
N MET A 42 8.65 10.97 16.93
CA MET A 42 7.86 9.86 17.45
C MET A 42 8.51 8.51 17.15
N LEU A 43 9.02 8.29 15.95
CA LEU A 43 9.73 7.06 15.58
C LEU A 43 10.98 6.85 16.42
N HIS A 44 11.80 7.89 16.62
CA HIS A 44 12.98 7.81 17.49
C HIS A 44 12.60 7.50 18.94
N LYS A 45 11.51 8.08 19.44
CA LYS A 45 10.99 7.79 20.79
C LYS A 45 10.54 6.33 20.95
N LEU A 46 9.93 5.74 19.91
CA LEU A 46 9.38 4.37 19.98
C LEU A 46 10.44 3.30 19.69
N ALA A 47 11.37 3.56 18.79
CA ALA A 47 12.28 2.56 18.25
C ALA A 47 13.78 2.89 18.40
N GLY A 48 14.10 4.08 18.94
CA GLY A 48 15.47 4.57 19.09
C GLY A 48 16.06 5.13 17.80
N ASP A 49 17.26 5.70 17.90
CA ASP A 49 17.90 6.45 16.81
C ASP A 49 18.39 5.57 15.63
N LYS A 50 18.27 4.25 15.75
CA LYS A 50 18.66 3.31 14.69
C LYS A 50 17.55 3.10 13.65
N VAL A 51 16.33 3.59 13.91
CA VAL A 51 15.24 3.47 12.94
C VAL A 51 15.52 4.31 11.70
N ASP A 52 15.35 3.71 10.51
CA ASP A 52 15.50 4.45 9.26
C ASP A 52 14.28 5.36 9.06
N VAL A 53 14.50 6.65 9.17
CA VAL A 53 13.49 7.70 8.96
C VAL A 53 13.56 8.32 7.57
N SER A 54 14.50 7.87 6.72
CA SER A 54 14.62 8.38 5.36
C SER A 54 13.39 8.05 4.53
N THR A 55 13.01 8.95 3.64
CA THR A 55 11.91 8.75 2.69
C THR A 55 12.42 9.07 1.29
N VAL A 56 12.35 8.11 0.40
CA VAL A 56 12.60 8.33 -1.02
C VAL A 56 11.29 8.77 -1.68
N LYS A 57 11.32 9.87 -2.40
CA LYS A 57 10.11 10.38 -3.09
C LYS A 57 9.70 9.43 -4.22
N LEU A 58 8.45 8.99 -4.18
CA LEU A 58 7.84 8.16 -5.22
C LEU A 58 6.34 8.45 -5.31
N ASP A 59 5.89 8.84 -6.48
CA ASP A 59 4.47 8.89 -6.83
C ASP A 59 4.09 7.56 -7.49
N ILE A 60 3.28 6.76 -6.79
CA ILE A 60 2.82 5.45 -7.29
C ILE A 60 1.78 5.55 -8.41
N THR A 61 1.27 6.74 -8.70
CA THR A 61 0.39 6.98 -9.85
C THR A 61 1.17 7.11 -11.16
N ASP A 62 2.48 7.36 -11.08
CA ASP A 62 3.41 7.37 -12.21
C ASP A 62 4.04 5.98 -12.42
N LEU A 63 3.56 5.27 -13.43
CA LEU A 63 4.03 3.91 -13.74
C LEU A 63 5.51 3.88 -14.09
N ASP A 64 6.03 4.87 -14.81
CA ASP A 64 7.42 4.86 -15.24
C ASP A 64 8.37 5.16 -14.06
N ALA A 65 7.96 6.01 -13.12
CA ALA A 65 8.67 6.21 -11.86
C ALA A 65 8.70 4.92 -11.03
N VAL A 66 7.58 4.20 -10.94
CA VAL A 66 7.49 2.90 -10.24
C VAL A 66 8.41 1.86 -10.90
N ARG A 67 8.38 1.73 -12.22
CA ARG A 67 9.27 0.81 -12.97
C ARG A 67 10.74 1.11 -12.74
N SER A 68 11.12 2.38 -12.79
CA SER A 68 12.50 2.81 -12.55
C SER A 68 12.94 2.47 -11.14
N MET A 69 12.13 2.77 -10.14
CA MET A 69 12.37 2.45 -8.73
C MET A 69 12.57 0.93 -8.54
N VAL A 70 11.70 0.12 -9.10
CA VAL A 70 11.77 -1.34 -8.99
C VAL A 70 13.05 -1.88 -9.65
N ARG A 71 13.35 -1.44 -10.85
CA ARG A 71 14.53 -1.91 -11.62
C ARG A 71 15.85 -1.48 -11.00
N GLU A 72 16.00 -0.19 -10.68
CA GLU A 72 17.26 0.38 -10.17
C GLU A 72 17.63 -0.14 -8.79
N ASN A 73 16.64 -0.52 -7.99
CA ASN A 73 16.85 -1.06 -6.66
C ASN A 73 16.76 -2.60 -6.60
N ASN A 74 16.56 -3.29 -7.72
CA ASN A 74 16.37 -4.74 -7.78
C ASN A 74 15.31 -5.21 -6.77
N VAL A 75 14.14 -4.55 -6.75
CA VAL A 75 13.07 -4.81 -5.79
C VAL A 75 12.50 -6.21 -5.99
N ASN A 76 12.47 -7.00 -4.92
CA ASN A 76 11.91 -8.36 -4.91
C ASN A 76 10.45 -8.39 -4.42
N ALA A 77 10.09 -7.46 -3.53
CA ALA A 77 8.74 -7.34 -3.02
C ALA A 77 8.35 -5.87 -2.81
N ILE A 78 7.10 -5.55 -3.06
CA ILE A 78 6.47 -4.27 -2.67
C ILE A 78 5.47 -4.54 -1.57
N VAL A 79 5.53 -3.75 -0.48
CA VAL A 79 4.46 -3.65 0.53
C VAL A 79 3.75 -2.32 0.29
N ASN A 80 2.55 -2.39 -0.29
CA ASN A 80 1.77 -1.19 -0.59
C ASN A 80 0.90 -0.79 0.60
N CYS A 81 1.39 0.17 1.39
CA CYS A 81 0.66 0.82 2.48
C CYS A 81 -0.01 2.14 2.06
N ALA A 82 0.27 2.63 0.84
CA ALA A 82 -0.32 3.86 0.34
C ALA A 82 -1.77 3.64 -0.09
N ALA A 83 -2.65 4.54 0.31
CA ALA A 83 -4.05 4.55 -0.08
C ALA A 83 -4.68 5.92 0.21
N TYR A 84 -5.79 6.22 -0.46
CA TYR A 84 -6.72 7.25 -0.04
C TYR A 84 -7.62 6.65 1.04
N THR A 85 -7.43 7.06 2.30
CA THR A 85 -8.05 6.40 3.46
C THR A 85 -9.17 7.21 4.12
N ASN A 86 -9.40 8.45 3.68
CA ASN A 86 -10.49 9.26 4.23
C ASN A 86 -11.82 8.80 3.61
N VAL A 87 -12.56 7.96 4.34
CA VAL A 87 -13.80 7.32 3.89
C VAL A 87 -14.84 8.35 3.48
N ASP A 88 -15.10 9.34 4.36
CA ASP A 88 -16.12 10.35 4.10
C ASP A 88 -15.74 11.28 2.95
N ALA A 89 -14.49 11.72 2.90
CA ALA A 89 -14.02 12.57 1.82
C ALA A 89 -13.93 11.84 0.46
N ALA A 90 -13.86 10.52 0.43
CA ALA A 90 -13.88 9.75 -0.81
C ALA A 90 -15.19 9.96 -1.60
N GLU A 91 -16.33 10.15 -0.91
CA GLU A 91 -17.63 10.40 -1.55
C GLU A 91 -17.61 11.67 -2.43
N SER A 92 -16.85 12.68 -2.03
CA SER A 92 -16.70 13.94 -2.79
C SER A 92 -15.43 14.01 -3.64
N ASN A 93 -14.48 13.07 -3.48
CA ASN A 93 -13.20 13.03 -4.20
C ASN A 93 -13.00 11.69 -4.91
N GLN A 94 -14.03 11.23 -5.63
CA GLN A 94 -14.07 9.89 -6.22
C GLN A 94 -12.93 9.63 -7.21
N GLU A 95 -12.58 10.61 -8.03
CA GLU A 95 -11.49 10.51 -9.01
C GLU A 95 -10.13 10.29 -8.33
N LEU A 96 -9.86 11.04 -7.26
CA LEU A 96 -8.62 10.87 -6.49
C LEU A 96 -8.60 9.54 -5.73
N ALA A 97 -9.73 9.13 -5.16
CA ALA A 97 -9.86 7.84 -4.50
C ALA A 97 -9.63 6.69 -5.49
N GLU A 98 -10.21 6.74 -6.69
CA GLU A 98 -9.99 5.74 -7.75
C GLU A 98 -8.53 5.74 -8.23
N LEU A 99 -7.92 6.90 -8.41
CA LEU A 99 -6.53 7.02 -8.82
C LEU A 99 -5.59 6.34 -7.81
N LEU A 100 -5.76 6.62 -6.51
CA LEU A 100 -4.87 6.13 -5.46
C LEU A 100 -5.18 4.70 -5.01
N ASN A 101 -6.46 4.31 -4.99
CA ASN A 101 -6.88 3.00 -4.49
C ASN A 101 -7.00 1.93 -5.58
N ALA A 102 -7.15 2.31 -6.85
CA ALA A 102 -7.31 1.34 -7.94
C ALA A 102 -6.19 1.43 -8.99
N LYS A 103 -5.94 2.63 -9.55
CA LYS A 103 -4.94 2.80 -10.61
C LYS A 103 -3.51 2.65 -10.11
N ALA A 104 -3.17 3.24 -8.97
CA ALA A 104 -1.84 3.14 -8.39
C ALA A 104 -1.48 1.68 -8.03
N PRO A 105 -2.32 0.87 -7.36
CA PRO A 105 -2.08 -0.55 -7.19
C PRO A 105 -1.91 -1.33 -8.50
N GLN A 106 -2.62 -0.96 -9.58
CA GLN A 106 -2.41 -1.52 -10.91
C GLN A 106 -0.99 -1.25 -11.42
N ASN A 107 -0.47 -0.03 -11.25
CA ASN A 107 0.89 0.33 -11.63
C ASN A 107 1.93 -0.51 -10.87
N LEU A 108 1.76 -0.65 -9.55
CA LEU A 108 2.63 -1.48 -8.72
C LEU A 108 2.59 -2.95 -9.18
N ALA A 109 1.40 -3.49 -9.45
CA ALA A 109 1.22 -4.86 -9.93
C ALA A 109 1.87 -5.06 -11.31
N THR A 110 1.75 -4.09 -12.21
CA THR A 110 2.39 -4.11 -13.53
C THR A 110 3.91 -4.16 -13.39
N ALA A 111 4.51 -3.27 -12.61
CA ALA A 111 5.95 -3.24 -12.40
C ALA A 111 6.47 -4.54 -11.76
N MET A 112 5.74 -5.09 -10.77
CA MET A 112 6.12 -6.35 -10.12
C MET A 112 5.93 -7.56 -11.03
N LYS A 113 4.94 -7.56 -11.92
CA LYS A 113 4.80 -8.58 -12.97
C LYS A 113 6.03 -8.59 -13.88
N GLU A 114 6.44 -7.41 -14.34
CA GLU A 114 7.61 -7.26 -15.22
C GLU A 114 8.92 -7.69 -14.54
N ALA A 115 9.05 -7.42 -13.23
CA ALA A 115 10.22 -7.81 -12.44
C ALA A 115 10.19 -9.25 -11.90
N GLY A 116 9.08 -9.97 -12.05
CA GLY A 116 8.90 -11.32 -11.47
C GLY A 116 8.82 -11.33 -9.94
N GLY A 117 8.51 -10.19 -9.31
CA GLY A 117 8.47 -9.99 -7.86
C GLY A 117 7.10 -10.26 -7.23
N LEU A 118 6.94 -9.87 -5.98
CA LEU A 118 5.75 -10.05 -5.16
C LEU A 118 5.14 -8.69 -4.78
N LEU A 119 3.84 -8.52 -4.97
CA LEU A 119 3.08 -7.39 -4.43
C LEU A 119 2.27 -7.82 -3.21
N ILE A 120 2.51 -7.19 -2.06
CA ILE A 120 1.69 -7.31 -0.85
C ILE A 120 0.86 -6.02 -0.76
N HIS A 121 -0.46 -6.14 -0.91
CA HIS A 121 -1.37 -4.99 -0.94
C HIS A 121 -2.29 -5.00 0.28
N ILE A 122 -2.35 -3.85 0.95
CA ILE A 122 -3.25 -3.66 2.09
C ILE A 122 -4.58 -3.17 1.57
N SER A 123 -5.60 -3.98 1.77
CA SER A 123 -7.01 -3.69 1.48
C SER A 123 -7.80 -3.52 2.78
N THR A 124 -9.11 -3.60 2.72
CA THR A 124 -10.03 -3.28 3.81
C THR A 124 -11.23 -4.22 3.81
N ASP A 125 -11.86 -4.36 4.96
CA ASP A 125 -13.17 -5.02 5.12
C ASP A 125 -14.33 -4.22 4.48
N TYR A 126 -14.16 -2.90 4.23
CA TYR A 126 -15.14 -2.10 3.49
C TYR A 126 -15.47 -2.63 2.09
N VAL A 127 -14.65 -3.52 1.54
CA VAL A 127 -14.96 -4.19 0.27
C VAL A 127 -16.17 -5.11 0.39
N PHE A 128 -16.52 -5.58 1.59
CA PHE A 128 -17.70 -6.42 1.82
C PHE A 128 -19.00 -5.63 1.96
N GLY A 129 -18.98 -4.49 2.60
CA GLY A 129 -19.97 -3.41 2.68
C GLY A 129 -21.36 -3.78 3.16
N GLN A 130 -21.99 -4.77 2.57
CA GLN A 130 -23.35 -5.21 2.87
C GLN A 130 -23.38 -6.62 3.43
N GLU A 131 -24.56 -6.98 3.87
CA GLU A 131 -24.91 -8.23 4.52
C GLU A 131 -24.11 -9.50 4.09
N PRO A 132 -24.00 -10.45 5.04
CA PRO A 132 -24.65 -10.45 6.35
C PRO A 132 -23.88 -9.69 7.42
N TYR A 133 -24.55 -8.77 8.08
CA TYR A 133 -23.98 -8.07 9.25
C TYR A 133 -23.61 -9.04 10.37
N ASN A 134 -22.52 -8.74 11.09
CA ASN A 134 -22.06 -9.50 12.25
C ASN A 134 -21.67 -10.97 11.96
N THR A 135 -21.45 -11.33 10.72
CA THR A 135 -20.90 -12.62 10.33
C THR A 135 -19.48 -12.42 9.80
N PRO A 136 -18.48 -13.18 10.28
CA PRO A 136 -17.14 -13.12 9.72
C PRO A 136 -17.14 -13.35 8.22
N CYS A 137 -16.52 -12.45 7.45
CA CYS A 137 -16.39 -12.57 6.01
C CYS A 137 -15.27 -13.53 5.64
N ARG A 138 -15.46 -14.29 4.58
CA ARG A 138 -14.44 -15.20 4.05
C ARG A 138 -13.59 -14.47 3.00
N GLU A 139 -12.38 -14.95 2.80
CA GLU A 139 -11.44 -14.38 1.81
C GLU A 139 -11.96 -14.49 0.37
N ASP A 140 -12.73 -15.55 0.07
CA ASP A 140 -13.33 -15.83 -1.24
C ASP A 140 -14.71 -15.16 -1.44
N GLN A 141 -15.24 -14.50 -0.41
CA GLN A 141 -16.52 -13.81 -0.49
C GLN A 141 -16.48 -12.66 -1.48
N LYS A 142 -17.51 -12.58 -2.32
CA LYS A 142 -17.67 -11.49 -3.29
C LYS A 142 -17.81 -10.14 -2.57
N GLY A 143 -17.06 -9.14 -3.02
CA GLY A 143 -17.18 -7.78 -2.53
C GLY A 143 -18.53 -7.14 -2.95
N THR A 144 -19.14 -6.42 -2.01
CA THR A 144 -20.41 -5.67 -2.20
C THR A 144 -20.32 -4.30 -1.50
N PRO A 145 -19.31 -3.47 -1.85
CA PRO A 145 -19.07 -2.21 -1.16
C PRO A 145 -20.27 -1.26 -1.28
N THR A 146 -20.51 -0.46 -0.24
CA THR A 146 -21.64 0.49 -0.17
C THR A 146 -21.20 1.95 -0.34
N GLY A 147 -19.91 2.24 -0.27
CA GLY A 147 -19.35 3.58 -0.43
C GLY A 147 -18.15 3.60 -1.37
N VAL A 148 -17.76 4.80 -1.79
CA VAL A 148 -16.67 5.03 -2.76
C VAL A 148 -15.34 4.48 -2.26
N TYR A 149 -15.02 4.63 -0.97
CA TYR A 149 -13.79 4.07 -0.42
C TYR A 149 -13.70 2.56 -0.63
N GLY A 150 -14.71 1.81 -0.18
CA GLY A 150 -14.76 0.35 -0.35
C GLY A 150 -14.76 -0.06 -1.82
N LEU A 151 -15.50 0.65 -2.67
CA LEU A 151 -15.57 0.40 -4.10
C LEU A 151 -14.20 0.57 -4.77
N THR A 152 -13.52 1.69 -4.52
CA THR A 152 -12.20 1.97 -5.12
C THR A 152 -11.14 1.00 -4.63
N LYS A 153 -11.18 0.58 -3.36
CA LYS A 153 -10.31 -0.47 -2.83
C LYS A 153 -10.57 -1.82 -3.51
N LEU A 154 -11.83 -2.19 -3.73
CA LEU A 154 -12.20 -3.41 -4.46
C LEU A 154 -11.71 -3.37 -5.91
N HIS A 155 -11.82 -2.22 -6.60
CA HIS A 155 -11.27 -2.04 -7.94
C HIS A 155 -9.74 -2.26 -7.94
N GLY A 156 -9.02 -1.79 -6.91
CA GLY A 156 -7.59 -2.05 -6.74
C GLY A 156 -7.27 -3.54 -6.65
N GLU A 157 -8.03 -4.29 -5.83
CA GLU A 157 -7.88 -5.74 -5.76
C GLU A 157 -8.10 -6.41 -7.12
N GLN A 158 -9.16 -6.02 -7.83
CA GLN A 158 -9.49 -6.56 -9.16
C GLN A 158 -8.38 -6.26 -10.18
N ASN A 159 -7.82 -5.06 -10.16
CA ASN A 159 -6.70 -4.68 -11.02
C ASN A 159 -5.43 -5.50 -10.73
N ILE A 160 -5.14 -5.77 -9.46
CA ILE A 160 -4.03 -6.63 -9.05
C ILE A 160 -4.25 -8.06 -9.56
N LEU A 161 -5.45 -8.62 -9.34
CA LEU A 161 -5.81 -9.97 -9.83
C LEU A 161 -5.67 -10.07 -11.36
N ALA A 162 -6.16 -9.08 -12.09
CA ALA A 162 -6.10 -9.05 -13.56
C ALA A 162 -4.69 -8.90 -14.11
N SER A 163 -3.75 -8.32 -13.35
CA SER A 163 -2.37 -8.09 -13.79
C SER A 163 -1.58 -9.39 -14.04
N GLY A 164 -1.93 -10.46 -13.33
CA GLY A 164 -1.19 -11.72 -13.33
C GLY A 164 0.18 -11.63 -12.64
N CYS A 165 0.44 -10.62 -11.81
CA CYS A 165 1.61 -10.61 -10.92
C CYS A 165 1.42 -11.61 -9.78
N ARG A 166 2.51 -11.94 -9.07
CA ARG A 166 2.42 -12.64 -7.79
C ARG A 166 1.97 -11.63 -6.73
N TYR A 167 0.96 -11.97 -5.97
CA TYR A 167 0.39 -11.05 -4.98
C TYR A 167 -0.05 -11.73 -3.70
N VAL A 168 -0.16 -10.93 -2.65
CA VAL A 168 -0.92 -11.17 -1.42
C VAL A 168 -1.78 -9.93 -1.18
N ILE A 169 -3.08 -10.12 -0.96
CA ILE A 169 -4.02 -9.06 -0.57
C ILE A 169 -4.43 -9.30 0.87
N ILE A 170 -4.21 -8.30 1.73
CA ILE A 170 -4.56 -8.36 3.15
C ILE A 170 -5.72 -7.39 3.38
N ARG A 171 -6.91 -7.91 3.67
CA ARG A 171 -8.06 -7.12 4.10
C ARG A 171 -8.02 -6.98 5.61
N THR A 172 -8.06 -5.75 6.09
CA THR A 172 -8.03 -5.42 7.51
C THR A 172 -9.24 -4.56 7.87
N ALA A 173 -9.67 -4.65 9.14
CA ALA A 173 -10.70 -3.79 9.71
C ALA A 173 -10.13 -2.40 10.05
#